data_9472e708b2f677135431c0d25c730573
#
_entry.id   9472e708b2f677135431c0d25c730573
#
_cell.length_a   1.000
_cell.length_b   1.000
_cell.length_c   1.000
_cell.angle_alpha   90.00
_cell.angle_beta   90.00
_cell.angle_gamma   90.00
#
_symmetry.space_group_name_H-M   'P 1'
#
loop_
_entity.id
_entity.type
_entity.pdbx_description
1 polymer ?
#
loop_
_entity_poly.entity_id
_entity_poly.type
_entity_poly.pdbx_seq_one_letter_code
_entity_poly.pdbx_strand_id
1 'polypeptide(L)'
;MRRNNLLTFIASLALVTSFIMPANAAKHKELTALGDTQIQIFDKTNICFRPDSFANYTPASADGVIRLVNGRIILKKISLPDYKRNVRVKLRLTLASNGDRWDKSGSCFALPKESFVNLMSIAQGKAAFPPVDSLKYENMIGIVPGKDYVPTLELMRFMTPFGVGFYSKKDNEIGAKRKPVYISEWAENVVWEQDITDLYPALEKEAYIGIFIDTWTAEGYVVGLDIEVKESKISCDALPKRHVQPLINTVYYIGQTYPDIFARKDVAMDFELPRHAKNVRLKYIVTGHGGHSGGDEFVKKRNIVSVDGENVLDFIPWRDDCASFRRFNPGTGVWLIKRLSSYIGKNGYEEKEIEEPLGSSDLSRSNWCPGSDVVPEEVMLGDLKAGKHTFKISIPEAQEVDGDKLNHWLISAYLVWDE
;
A
#
# COMPACT_ATOMS: atom_id res chain seq x y z
N MET A 1 49.96 63.71 -44.45
CA MET A 1 50.02 64.96 -43.63
C MET A 1 49.46 64.67 -42.23
N ARG A 2 50.29 64.92 -41.26
CA ARG A 2 50.07 64.75 -39.80
C ARG A 2 48.90 65.57 -39.27
N ARG A 3 48.21 65.03 -38.27
CA ARG A 3 47.93 65.72 -37.00
C ARG A 3 47.53 64.79 -35.89
N ASN A 4 48.32 64.74 -34.82
CA ASN A 4 48.09 64.19 -33.50
C ASN A 4 46.98 64.97 -32.79
N ASN A 5 46.13 64.26 -32.05
CA ASN A 5 45.39 64.82 -30.92
C ASN A 5 45.50 63.91 -29.72
N LEU A 6 46.13 64.43 -28.72
CA LEU A 6 46.35 63.96 -27.38
C LEU A 6 45.02 64.09 -26.61
N LEU A 7 44.45 62.99 -26.12
CA LEU A 7 43.31 63.03 -25.23
C LEU A 7 43.76 62.57 -23.82
N THR A 8 43.65 63.48 -22.92
CA THR A 8 43.96 63.43 -21.51
C THR A 8 42.91 62.54 -20.82
N PHE A 9 43.33 61.41 -20.18
CA PHE A 9 42.47 60.59 -19.32
C PHE A 9 42.49 61.17 -17.91
N ILE A 10 41.32 61.68 -17.46
CA ILE A 10 41.03 62.00 -16.06
C ILE A 10 40.54 60.73 -15.41
N ALA A 11 41.32 60.14 -14.50
CA ALA A 11 40.93 59.02 -13.70
C ALA A 11 40.09 59.50 -12.50
N SER A 12 38.78 59.25 -12.55
CA SER A 12 37.90 59.44 -11.41
C SER A 12 37.97 58.17 -10.50
N LEU A 13 38.57 58.34 -9.33
CA LEU A 13 38.63 57.33 -8.28
C LEU A 13 37.28 57.30 -7.56
N ALA A 14 36.40 56.36 -7.92
CA ALA A 14 35.16 56.13 -7.20
C ALA A 14 35.47 55.25 -5.97
N LEU A 15 35.35 55.81 -4.78
CA LEU A 15 35.44 55.12 -3.50
C LEU A 15 34.18 54.27 -3.34
N VAL A 16 34.25 52.95 -3.60
CA VAL A 16 33.19 52.03 -3.29
C VAL A 16 33.28 51.68 -1.79
N THR A 17 32.51 52.32 -0.96
CA THR A 17 32.26 51.93 0.41
C THR A 17 31.38 50.70 0.42
N SER A 18 31.98 49.51 0.56
CA SER A 18 31.26 48.25 0.79
C SER A 18 30.57 48.33 2.16
N PHE A 19 29.28 48.56 2.20
CA PHE A 19 28.47 48.26 3.38
C PHE A 19 28.41 46.75 3.55
N ILE A 20 29.26 46.18 4.40
CA ILE A 20 29.13 44.87 4.93
C ILE A 20 27.94 44.91 5.90
N MET A 21 26.73 44.57 5.41
CA MET A 21 25.64 44.23 6.32
C MET A 21 26.07 42.98 7.11
N PRO A 22 26.00 43.00 8.44
CA PRO A 22 26.19 41.77 9.18
C PRO A 22 25.08 40.80 8.75
N ALA A 23 25.46 39.72 8.10
CA ALA A 23 24.56 38.60 7.91
C ALA A 23 24.20 38.08 9.31
N ASN A 24 23.00 38.43 9.78
CA ASN A 24 22.40 37.75 10.91
C ASN A 24 22.18 36.28 10.48
N ALA A 25 23.22 35.49 10.58
CA ALA A 25 23.11 34.03 10.53
C ALA A 25 22.25 33.66 11.74
N ALA A 26 20.98 33.43 11.50
CA ALA A 26 20.12 32.83 12.50
C ALA A 26 20.86 31.57 12.98
N LYS A 27 21.27 31.55 14.24
CA LYS A 27 21.88 30.36 14.87
C LYS A 27 20.82 29.26 14.79
N HIS A 28 20.90 28.41 13.76
CA HIS A 28 20.08 27.21 13.70
C HIS A 28 20.38 26.42 14.97
N LYS A 29 19.35 26.17 15.78
CA LYS A 29 19.48 25.36 16.98
C LYS A 29 19.91 23.97 16.59
N GLU A 30 21.06 23.53 17.03
CA GLU A 30 21.50 22.17 16.84
C GLU A 30 20.57 21.20 17.56
N LEU A 31 20.07 20.21 16.82
CA LEU A 31 19.22 19.15 17.33
C LEU A 31 20.07 17.96 17.74
N THR A 32 19.76 17.36 18.87
CA THR A 32 20.45 16.16 19.35
C THR A 32 20.14 14.98 18.44
N ALA A 33 21.17 14.26 18.01
CA ALA A 33 21.02 13.02 17.26
C ALA A 33 20.66 11.86 18.22
N LEU A 34 19.75 11.01 17.80
CA LEU A 34 19.42 9.74 18.48
C LEU A 34 20.02 8.54 17.75
N GLY A 35 20.39 8.72 16.46
CA GLY A 35 20.95 7.69 15.61
C GLY A 35 19.89 6.83 14.91
N ASP A 36 20.35 5.97 14.01
CA ASP A 36 19.49 5.06 13.25
C ASP A 36 18.90 3.98 14.16
N THR A 37 17.69 3.55 13.85
CA THR A 37 16.99 2.48 14.58
C THR A 37 16.51 1.42 13.59
N GLN A 38 16.72 0.14 13.95
CA GLN A 38 16.12 -0.99 13.24
C GLN A 38 15.34 -1.85 14.23
N ILE A 39 14.11 -2.16 13.88
CA ILE A 39 13.20 -2.99 14.70
C ILE A 39 12.72 -4.16 13.85
N GLN A 40 13.00 -5.37 14.30
CA GLN A 40 12.33 -6.58 13.83
C GLN A 40 11.00 -6.72 14.56
N ILE A 41 9.90 -6.45 13.85
CA ILE A 41 8.55 -6.52 14.42
C ILE A 41 8.08 -7.96 14.48
N PHE A 42 8.17 -8.67 13.35
CA PHE A 42 7.86 -10.09 13.25
C PHE A 42 9.07 -10.86 12.72
N ASP A 43 9.36 -11.99 13.34
CA ASP A 43 10.36 -12.93 12.89
C ASP A 43 9.70 -14.28 12.62
N LYS A 44 9.66 -14.70 11.35
CA LYS A 44 9.07 -15.97 10.92
C LYS A 44 7.73 -16.30 11.59
N THR A 45 6.90 -15.27 11.74
CA THR A 45 5.61 -15.38 12.43
C THR A 45 4.56 -15.95 11.49
N ASN A 46 3.83 -16.97 11.94
CA ASN A 46 2.77 -17.58 11.14
C ASN A 46 1.49 -16.76 11.17
N ILE A 47 0.89 -16.55 9.99
CA ILE A 47 -0.46 -16.02 9.78
C ILE A 47 -1.30 -17.14 9.15
N CYS A 48 -2.43 -17.51 9.78
CA CYS A 48 -3.23 -18.66 9.37
C CYS A 48 -4.67 -18.49 9.84
N PHE A 49 -5.55 -19.38 9.40
CA PHE A 49 -6.91 -19.48 9.92
C PHE A 49 -7.05 -20.73 10.78
N ARG A 50 -7.03 -20.58 12.11
CA ARG A 50 -7.13 -21.67 13.10
C ARG A 50 -8.12 -21.34 14.21
N PRO A 51 -9.43 -21.46 13.97
CA PRO A 51 -10.43 -21.15 14.98
C PRO A 51 -10.35 -22.03 16.23
N ASP A 52 -9.80 -23.25 16.10
CA ASP A 52 -9.58 -24.15 17.24
C ASP A 52 -8.42 -23.72 18.14
N SER A 53 -7.51 -22.90 17.65
CA SER A 53 -6.30 -22.45 18.36
C SER A 53 -6.33 -20.98 18.73
N PHE A 54 -7.00 -20.16 17.93
CA PHE A 54 -7.04 -18.71 18.06
C PHE A 54 -8.48 -18.20 18.03
N ALA A 55 -8.86 -17.45 19.06
CA ALA A 55 -10.14 -16.76 19.11
C ALA A 55 -10.16 -15.53 18.17
N ASN A 56 -11.33 -14.86 18.10
CA ASN A 56 -11.42 -13.57 17.42
C ASN A 56 -10.44 -12.53 17.98
N TYR A 57 -10.15 -12.61 19.27
CA TYR A 57 -9.03 -11.92 19.95
C TYR A 57 -8.25 -12.93 20.79
N THR A 58 -6.97 -13.08 20.50
CA THR A 58 -6.02 -13.84 21.32
C THR A 58 -4.96 -12.89 21.86
N PRO A 59 -4.79 -12.79 23.20
CA PRO A 59 -3.82 -11.92 23.84
C PRO A 59 -2.39 -12.14 23.37
N ALA A 60 -1.52 -11.18 23.67
CA ALA A 60 -0.11 -11.24 23.31
C ALA A 60 0.55 -12.52 23.87
N SER A 61 1.23 -13.23 22.97
CA SER A 61 2.15 -14.33 23.30
C SER A 61 3.44 -13.80 23.95
N ALA A 62 4.33 -14.69 24.36
CA ALA A 62 5.61 -14.32 25.00
C ALA A 62 6.49 -13.41 24.16
N ASP A 63 6.40 -13.50 22.83
CA ASP A 63 7.08 -12.64 21.85
C ASP A 63 6.33 -11.32 21.56
N GLY A 64 5.22 -11.06 22.26
CA GLY A 64 4.41 -9.84 22.15
C GLY A 64 3.41 -9.84 20.98
N VAL A 65 3.22 -10.95 20.28
CA VAL A 65 2.30 -11.05 19.13
C VAL A 65 0.87 -11.26 19.60
N ILE A 66 -0.01 -10.31 19.27
CA ILE A 66 -1.47 -10.41 19.44
C ILE A 66 -2.04 -10.99 18.14
N ARG A 67 -3.05 -11.84 18.24
CA ARG A 67 -3.74 -12.41 17.08
C ARG A 67 -5.21 -12.03 17.08
N LEU A 68 -5.71 -11.64 15.88
CA LEU A 68 -7.13 -11.34 15.67
C LEU A 68 -7.68 -12.25 14.58
N VAL A 69 -9.02 -12.37 14.55
CA VAL A 69 -9.76 -13.05 13.49
C VAL A 69 -9.23 -14.48 13.25
N ASN A 70 -9.15 -15.25 14.35
CA ASN A 70 -8.71 -16.65 14.32
C ASN A 70 -7.28 -16.85 13.75
N GLY A 71 -6.42 -15.83 13.89
CA GLY A 71 -5.02 -15.85 13.45
C GLY A 71 -4.74 -15.25 12.09
N ARG A 72 -5.74 -14.73 11.36
CA ARG A 72 -5.59 -14.05 10.06
C ARG A 72 -4.94 -12.68 10.16
N ILE A 73 -4.94 -12.08 11.36
CA ILE A 73 -4.25 -10.85 11.67
C ILE A 73 -3.28 -11.09 12.81
N ILE A 74 -2.06 -10.60 12.65
CA ILE A 74 -1.08 -10.47 13.71
C ILE A 74 -0.82 -9.01 13.99
N LEU A 75 -0.66 -8.64 15.27
CA LEU A 75 -0.38 -7.29 15.73
C LEU A 75 0.76 -7.31 16.75
N LYS A 76 1.60 -6.29 16.72
CA LYS A 76 2.62 -6.06 17.76
C LYS A 76 2.76 -4.58 18.05
N LYS A 77 2.93 -4.25 19.32
CA LYS A 77 3.27 -2.90 19.77
C LYS A 77 4.76 -2.65 19.52
N ILE A 78 5.08 -1.52 18.93
CA ILE A 78 6.45 -1.04 18.76
C ILE A 78 6.64 0.29 19.48
N SER A 79 7.89 0.60 19.82
CA SER A 79 8.30 1.91 20.33
C SER A 79 9.48 2.43 19.51
N LEU A 80 9.34 3.65 18.99
CA LEU A 80 10.39 4.38 18.28
C LEU A 80 10.95 5.50 19.17
N PRO A 81 12.24 5.85 19.04
CA PRO A 81 12.80 7.05 19.66
C PRO A 81 12.03 8.31 19.27
N ASP A 82 12.00 9.31 20.16
CA ASP A 82 11.36 10.61 19.90
C ASP A 82 12.30 11.52 19.08
N TYR A 83 12.44 11.20 17.79
CA TYR A 83 13.29 11.92 16.86
C TYR A 83 12.94 13.40 16.77
N LYS A 84 13.98 14.26 16.72
CA LYS A 84 13.84 15.71 16.50
C LYS A 84 14.41 16.13 15.15
N ARG A 85 15.33 15.33 14.62
CA ARG A 85 15.83 15.47 13.26
C ARG A 85 14.94 14.71 12.29
N ASN A 86 14.97 15.14 11.06
CA ASN A 86 14.28 14.45 9.96
C ASN A 86 14.69 12.99 9.88
N VAL A 87 13.76 12.14 9.46
CA VAL A 87 13.98 10.69 9.36
C VAL A 87 13.54 10.19 7.99
N ARG A 88 14.15 9.08 7.57
CA ARG A 88 13.61 8.21 6.50
C ARG A 88 13.20 6.90 7.12
N VAL A 89 12.03 6.41 6.74
CA VAL A 89 11.46 5.18 7.29
C VAL A 89 11.21 4.20 6.15
N LYS A 90 11.87 3.04 6.24
CA LYS A 90 11.69 1.93 5.30
C LYS A 90 11.03 0.76 6.02
N LEU A 91 10.00 0.21 5.39
CA LEU A 91 9.35 -1.04 5.76
C LEU A 91 9.87 -2.16 4.86
N ARG A 92 10.23 -3.32 5.45
CA ARG A 92 10.65 -4.50 4.71
C ARG A 92 9.86 -5.71 5.19
N LEU A 93 9.08 -6.30 4.29
CA LEU A 93 8.25 -7.47 4.56
C LEU A 93 8.76 -8.67 3.76
N THR A 94 8.99 -9.79 4.45
CA THR A 94 9.37 -11.07 3.84
C THR A 94 8.21 -12.04 4.03
N LEU A 95 7.87 -12.82 3.01
CA LEU A 95 6.81 -13.81 3.07
C LEU A 95 7.20 -15.12 2.38
N ALA A 96 6.82 -16.23 3.02
CA ALA A 96 6.81 -17.56 2.43
C ALA A 96 5.47 -18.24 2.77
N SER A 97 4.97 -19.09 1.86
CA SER A 97 3.86 -19.98 2.16
C SER A 97 4.30 -21.05 3.18
N ASN A 98 3.41 -21.36 4.11
CA ASN A 98 3.56 -22.49 5.03
C ASN A 98 2.66 -23.69 4.62
N GLY A 99 2.07 -23.62 3.41
CA GLY A 99 1.16 -24.62 2.86
C GLY A 99 -0.03 -24.03 2.12
N ASP A 100 -0.45 -22.78 2.41
CA ASP A 100 -1.45 -22.10 1.60
C ASP A 100 -0.88 -21.86 0.19
N ARG A 101 -1.60 -22.37 -0.79
CA ARG A 101 -1.15 -22.35 -2.19
C ARG A 101 -1.55 -21.09 -2.94
N TRP A 102 -2.61 -20.39 -2.48
CA TRP A 102 -3.31 -19.41 -3.29
C TRP A 102 -2.73 -18.01 -3.18
N ASP A 103 -2.98 -17.19 -4.19
CA ASP A 103 -2.77 -15.75 -4.16
C ASP A 103 -3.85 -15.10 -3.28
N LYS A 104 -3.42 -14.37 -2.28
CA LYS A 104 -4.27 -13.72 -1.28
C LYS A 104 -3.92 -12.26 -1.17
N SER A 105 -4.93 -11.42 -0.97
CA SER A 105 -4.69 -10.03 -0.59
C SER A 105 -4.09 -9.96 0.81
N GLY A 106 -3.08 -9.11 0.94
CA GLY A 106 -2.40 -8.84 2.20
C GLY A 106 -2.24 -7.34 2.43
N SER A 107 -2.26 -6.93 3.69
CA SER A 107 -2.12 -5.55 4.11
C SER A 107 -1.26 -5.46 5.36
N CYS A 108 -0.19 -4.66 5.30
CA CYS A 108 0.53 -4.21 6.48
C CYS A 108 -0.04 -2.85 6.88
N PHE A 109 -0.37 -2.64 8.14
CA PHE A 109 -1.10 -1.47 8.59
C PHE A 109 -0.69 -1.01 9.99
N ALA A 110 -0.99 0.25 10.31
CA ALA A 110 -0.93 0.79 11.66
C ALA A 110 -2.33 1.04 12.21
N LEU A 111 -2.57 0.70 13.48
CA LEU A 111 -3.80 1.09 14.17
C LEU A 111 -3.79 2.60 14.47
N PRO A 112 -4.91 3.31 14.25
CA PRO A 112 -5.03 4.71 14.64
C PRO A 112 -4.80 4.89 16.14
N LYS A 113 -3.92 5.84 16.53
CA LYS A 113 -3.50 6.03 17.92
C LYS A 113 -4.60 6.61 18.81
N GLU A 114 -5.39 7.53 18.28
CA GLU A 114 -6.36 8.33 19.03
C GLU A 114 -7.80 7.81 18.89
N SER A 115 -7.97 6.66 18.19
CA SER A 115 -9.29 6.06 18.00
C SER A 115 -9.55 4.95 19.00
N PHE A 116 -10.57 5.13 19.84
CA PHE A 116 -11.01 4.05 20.74
C PHE A 116 -11.56 2.87 19.96
N VAL A 117 -12.33 3.14 18.90
CA VAL A 117 -12.86 2.12 18.00
C VAL A 117 -11.77 1.77 16.97
N ASN A 118 -11.21 0.59 17.07
CA ASN A 118 -10.20 0.07 16.14
C ASN A 118 -10.29 -1.47 16.07
N LEU A 119 -9.53 -2.10 15.18
CA LEU A 119 -9.61 -3.55 14.97
C LEU A 119 -9.41 -4.36 16.25
N MET A 120 -8.54 -3.91 17.16
CA MET A 120 -8.27 -4.62 18.41
C MET A 120 -9.46 -4.52 19.38
N SER A 121 -10.02 -3.33 19.59
CA SER A 121 -11.18 -3.14 20.48
C SER A 121 -12.43 -3.87 19.94
N ILE A 122 -12.61 -3.90 18.63
CA ILE A 122 -13.70 -4.64 17.96
C ILE A 122 -13.49 -6.15 18.16
N ALA A 123 -12.29 -6.66 17.92
CA ALA A 123 -11.99 -8.08 18.13
C ALA A 123 -12.17 -8.54 19.58
N GLN A 124 -11.90 -7.63 20.55
CA GLN A 124 -12.16 -7.86 21.97
C GLN A 124 -13.65 -7.80 22.37
N GLY A 125 -14.53 -7.41 21.46
CA GLY A 125 -15.95 -7.17 21.76
C GLY A 125 -16.19 -5.92 22.65
N LYS A 126 -15.21 -5.00 22.76
CA LYS A 126 -15.31 -3.77 23.54
C LYS A 126 -15.90 -2.61 22.75
N ALA A 127 -15.87 -2.71 21.43
CA ALA A 127 -16.41 -1.72 20.51
C ALA A 127 -17.02 -2.42 19.28
N ALA A 128 -17.82 -1.67 18.54
CA ALA A 128 -18.31 -2.04 17.20
C ALA A 128 -17.99 -0.90 16.23
N PHE A 129 -17.94 -1.20 14.94
CA PHE A 129 -17.87 -0.15 13.93
C PHE A 129 -19.05 0.81 14.10
N PRO A 130 -18.84 2.12 13.96
CA PRO A 130 -19.94 3.06 14.00
C PRO A 130 -20.93 2.77 12.85
N PRO A 131 -22.25 3.00 13.07
CA PRO A 131 -23.22 2.89 12.00
C PRO A 131 -22.88 3.88 10.89
N VAL A 132 -23.16 3.48 9.65
CA VAL A 132 -23.00 4.33 8.47
C VAL A 132 -24.35 4.72 7.90
N ASP A 133 -24.38 5.78 7.12
CA ASP A 133 -25.55 6.13 6.31
C ASP A 133 -25.77 5.05 5.25
N SER A 134 -26.81 4.23 5.43
CA SER A 134 -27.13 3.11 4.53
C SER A 134 -27.55 3.56 3.13
N LEU A 135 -28.10 4.78 2.99
CA LEU A 135 -28.38 5.35 1.66
C LEU A 135 -27.08 5.70 0.91
N LYS A 136 -26.03 6.03 1.65
CA LYS A 136 -24.74 6.45 1.10
C LYS A 136 -23.77 5.28 0.93
N TYR A 137 -23.74 4.35 1.89
CA TYR A 137 -22.71 3.29 1.96
C TYR A 137 -23.28 1.85 1.96
N GLU A 138 -24.60 1.67 1.78
CA GLU A 138 -25.24 0.35 1.72
C GLU A 138 -24.87 -0.58 2.89
N ASN A 139 -24.81 -0.02 4.10
CA ASN A 139 -24.39 -0.71 5.33
C ASN A 139 -22.94 -1.24 5.34
N MET A 140 -22.08 -0.80 4.44
CA MET A 140 -20.65 -1.15 4.49
C MET A 140 -19.97 -0.43 5.65
N ILE A 141 -19.88 -1.12 6.79
CA ILE A 141 -19.30 -0.58 8.02
C ILE A 141 -17.79 -0.50 7.96
N GLY A 142 -17.20 0.44 8.70
CA GLY A 142 -15.75 0.55 8.90
C GLY A 142 -14.95 1.03 7.68
N ILE A 143 -15.61 1.48 6.60
CA ILE A 143 -14.90 1.94 5.39
C ILE A 143 -14.52 3.42 5.44
N VAL A 144 -15.26 4.24 6.17
CA VAL A 144 -15.05 5.70 6.31
C VAL A 144 -14.97 6.10 7.78
N PRO A 145 -14.41 7.27 8.12
CA PRO A 145 -14.42 7.80 9.49
C PRO A 145 -15.82 7.91 10.08
N GLY A 146 -15.93 7.71 11.38
CA GLY A 146 -17.17 7.82 12.13
C GLY A 146 -16.90 8.26 13.56
N LYS A 147 -17.92 8.19 14.43
CA LYS A 147 -17.77 8.57 15.83
C LYS A 147 -16.71 7.69 16.51
N ASP A 148 -15.67 8.31 17.06
CA ASP A 148 -14.54 7.64 17.73
C ASP A 148 -13.83 6.57 16.88
N TYR A 149 -13.97 6.67 15.57
CA TYR A 149 -13.40 5.73 14.59
C TYR A 149 -12.70 6.46 13.44
N VAL A 150 -11.50 6.00 13.14
CA VAL A 150 -10.75 6.35 11.93
C VAL A 150 -10.36 5.05 11.24
N PRO A 151 -10.50 4.95 9.92
CA PRO A 151 -10.06 3.77 9.18
C PRO A 151 -8.60 3.44 9.43
N THR A 152 -8.30 2.15 9.48
CA THR A 152 -6.94 1.65 9.63
C THR A 152 -6.03 2.22 8.54
N LEU A 153 -4.85 2.72 8.93
CA LEU A 153 -3.86 3.27 8.00
C LEU A 153 -3.06 2.15 7.37
N GLU A 154 -3.21 1.95 6.08
CA GLU A 154 -2.45 0.97 5.34
C GLU A 154 -1.04 1.49 5.03
N LEU A 155 -0.01 0.74 5.45
CA LEU A 155 1.40 1.05 5.24
C LEU A 155 1.94 0.42 3.97
N MET A 156 1.45 -0.79 3.62
CA MET A 156 1.84 -1.53 2.42
C MET A 156 0.72 -2.51 2.07
N ARG A 157 0.30 -2.52 0.81
CA ARG A 157 -0.50 -3.59 0.23
C ARG A 157 0.38 -4.52 -0.57
N PHE A 158 0.10 -5.83 -0.46
CA PHE A 158 0.80 -6.86 -1.20
C PHE A 158 -0.14 -8.01 -1.57
N MET A 159 0.26 -8.80 -2.56
CA MET A 159 -0.44 -10.01 -2.96
C MET A 159 0.47 -11.20 -2.73
N THR A 160 0.00 -12.19 -1.98
CA THR A 160 0.78 -13.41 -1.78
C THR A 160 0.95 -14.14 -3.11
N PRO A 161 2.12 -14.71 -3.37
CA PRO A 161 2.28 -15.55 -4.55
C PRO A 161 1.72 -16.96 -4.34
N PHE A 162 1.52 -17.69 -5.41
CA PHE A 162 1.08 -19.08 -5.40
C PHE A 162 2.11 -20.02 -4.78
N GLY A 163 2.16 -20.07 -3.45
CA GLY A 163 2.87 -21.07 -2.69
C GLY A 163 4.38 -20.97 -2.65
N VAL A 164 4.96 -19.75 -2.81
CA VAL A 164 6.41 -19.55 -2.69
C VAL A 164 6.95 -20.15 -1.38
N GLY A 165 8.12 -20.76 -1.41
CA GLY A 165 8.75 -21.41 -0.27
C GLY A 165 8.27 -22.83 -0.06
N PHE A 166 7.02 -23.07 0.30
CA PHE A 166 6.51 -24.43 0.51
C PHE A 166 6.55 -25.28 -0.77
N TYR A 167 5.98 -24.76 -1.86
CA TYR A 167 5.95 -25.42 -3.17
C TYR A 167 7.24 -25.18 -3.99
N SER A 168 8.16 -24.36 -3.51
CA SER A 168 9.46 -24.14 -4.16
C SER A 168 10.46 -25.25 -3.93
N LYS A 169 10.23 -26.12 -2.94
CA LYS A 169 11.14 -27.20 -2.57
C LYS A 169 11.31 -28.21 -3.70
N LYS A 170 12.52 -28.73 -3.88
CA LYS A 170 12.86 -29.66 -4.97
C LYS A 170 12.08 -30.97 -4.94
N ASP A 171 11.70 -31.41 -3.76
CA ASP A 171 10.88 -32.61 -3.50
C ASP A 171 9.37 -32.37 -3.64
N ASN A 172 8.95 -31.12 -3.83
CA ASN A 172 7.55 -30.82 -4.05
C ASN A 172 7.14 -31.11 -5.51
N GLU A 173 6.34 -32.15 -5.71
CA GLU A 173 5.91 -32.59 -7.05
C GLU A 173 5.19 -31.48 -7.84
N ILE A 174 4.35 -30.65 -7.19
CA ILE A 174 3.60 -29.60 -7.87
C ILE A 174 4.56 -28.57 -8.44
N GLY A 175 5.47 -28.04 -7.62
CA GLY A 175 6.46 -27.06 -8.07
C GLY A 175 7.39 -27.63 -9.13
N ALA A 176 7.85 -28.89 -8.97
CA ALA A 176 8.74 -29.54 -9.93
C ALA A 176 8.08 -29.72 -11.31
N LYS A 177 6.81 -30.16 -11.34
CA LYS A 177 6.06 -30.38 -12.61
C LYS A 177 5.64 -29.09 -13.32
N ARG A 178 5.58 -27.95 -12.60
CA ARG A 178 5.09 -26.68 -13.13
C ARG A 178 6.19 -25.66 -13.46
N LYS A 179 7.45 -26.05 -13.25
CA LYS A 179 8.58 -25.15 -13.49
C LYS A 179 8.80 -24.95 -14.99
N PRO A 180 8.62 -23.69 -15.51
CA PRO A 180 8.93 -23.38 -16.88
C PRO A 180 10.44 -23.50 -17.13
N VAL A 181 10.81 -23.74 -18.38
CA VAL A 181 12.21 -23.93 -18.77
C VAL A 181 13.09 -22.70 -18.50
N TYR A 182 12.49 -21.51 -18.55
CA TYR A 182 13.18 -20.24 -18.32
C TYR A 182 13.35 -19.88 -16.83
N ILE A 183 12.76 -20.65 -15.93
CA ILE A 183 12.96 -20.50 -14.47
C ILE A 183 14.01 -21.51 -14.03
N SER A 184 15.20 -21.04 -13.67
CA SER A 184 16.29 -21.90 -13.18
C SER A 184 15.92 -22.55 -11.85
N GLU A 185 15.46 -21.75 -10.90
CA GLU A 185 15.01 -22.16 -9.56
C GLU A 185 13.83 -21.32 -9.10
N TRP A 186 12.92 -21.92 -8.34
CA TRP A 186 11.87 -21.18 -7.63
C TRP A 186 12.48 -20.35 -6.51
N ALA A 187 11.93 -19.18 -6.24
CA ALA A 187 12.30 -18.40 -5.08
C ALA A 187 11.87 -19.09 -3.78
N GLU A 188 12.63 -18.94 -2.71
CA GLU A 188 12.29 -19.49 -1.40
C GLU A 188 11.31 -18.60 -0.62
N ASN A 189 11.31 -17.32 -0.91
CA ASN A 189 10.41 -16.30 -0.33
C ASN A 189 10.27 -15.13 -1.30
N VAL A 190 9.34 -14.24 -0.99
CA VAL A 190 9.23 -12.93 -1.61
C VAL A 190 9.57 -11.86 -0.57
N VAL A 191 10.17 -10.76 -1.03
CA VAL A 191 10.53 -9.61 -0.20
C VAL A 191 10.02 -8.35 -0.87
N TRP A 192 9.33 -7.53 -0.11
CA TRP A 192 8.89 -6.19 -0.53
C TRP A 192 9.50 -5.15 0.38
N GLU A 193 9.88 -4.02 -0.19
CA GLU A 193 10.39 -2.86 0.53
C GLU A 193 9.64 -1.61 0.07
N GLN A 194 9.22 -0.79 1.03
CA GLN A 194 8.50 0.44 0.76
C GLN A 194 9.02 1.57 1.64
N ASP A 195 9.21 2.76 1.05
CA ASP A 195 9.44 3.99 1.80
C ASP A 195 8.11 4.47 2.36
N ILE A 196 8.03 4.51 3.69
CA ILE A 196 6.85 4.97 4.43
C ILE A 196 7.16 6.21 5.28
N THR A 197 8.15 7.00 4.86
CA THR A 197 8.60 8.21 5.57
C THR A 197 7.46 9.19 5.80
N ASP A 198 6.57 9.35 4.84
CA ASP A 198 5.39 10.20 4.96
C ASP A 198 4.42 9.77 6.07
N LEU A 199 4.46 8.50 6.45
CA LEU A 199 3.58 7.90 7.46
C LEU A 199 4.22 7.85 8.86
N TYR A 200 5.43 8.40 9.02
CA TYR A 200 6.13 8.44 10.32
C TYR A 200 5.26 9.01 11.45
N PRO A 201 4.42 10.06 11.27
CA PRO A 201 3.56 10.56 12.34
C PRO A 201 2.63 9.52 12.97
N ALA A 202 2.20 8.54 12.17
CA ALA A 202 1.39 7.42 12.67
C ALA A 202 2.21 6.39 13.48
N LEU A 203 3.54 6.41 13.35
CA LEU A 203 4.45 5.43 13.93
C LEU A 203 5.27 6.00 15.11
N GLU A 204 5.41 7.32 15.22
CA GLU A 204 6.26 7.97 16.22
C GLU A 204 5.91 7.56 17.65
N LYS A 205 6.93 7.44 18.52
CA LYS A 205 6.82 7.00 19.92
C LYS A 205 6.31 5.57 20.02
N GLU A 206 5.00 5.36 20.09
CA GLU A 206 4.38 4.04 20.21
C GLU A 206 3.32 3.84 19.14
N ALA A 207 3.31 2.66 18.52
CA ALA A 207 2.29 2.26 17.55
C ALA A 207 2.01 0.76 17.61
N TYR A 208 0.81 0.35 17.22
CA TYR A 208 0.51 -1.04 16.90
C TYR A 208 0.61 -1.23 15.39
N ILE A 209 1.47 -2.14 14.97
CA ILE A 209 1.62 -2.50 13.56
C ILE A 209 1.11 -3.92 13.38
N GLY A 210 0.35 -4.15 12.33
CA GLY A 210 -0.24 -5.44 12.01
C GLY A 210 -0.05 -5.85 10.57
N ILE A 211 -0.24 -7.15 10.35
CA ILE A 211 -0.34 -7.76 9.02
C ILE A 211 -1.63 -8.57 8.98
N PHE A 212 -2.42 -8.32 7.95
CA PHE A 212 -3.58 -9.12 7.56
C PHE A 212 -3.26 -9.90 6.29
N ILE A 213 -3.66 -11.15 6.21
CA ILE A 213 -3.71 -11.95 4.97
C ILE A 213 -5.06 -12.64 4.90
N ASP A 214 -5.73 -12.57 3.75
CA ASP A 214 -7.02 -13.20 3.52
C ASP A 214 -6.90 -14.73 3.32
N THR A 215 -6.17 -15.39 4.22
CA THR A 215 -6.00 -16.83 4.23
C THR A 215 -7.15 -17.53 4.99
N TRP A 216 -7.55 -18.69 4.48
CA TRP A 216 -8.58 -19.55 5.08
C TRP A 216 -8.06 -20.96 5.36
N THR A 217 -6.73 -21.12 5.32
CA THR A 217 -6.09 -22.40 5.60
C THR A 217 -5.42 -22.41 6.96
N ALA A 218 -5.33 -23.59 7.57
CA ALA A 218 -4.67 -23.78 8.87
C ALA A 218 -3.14 -23.63 8.77
N GLU A 219 -2.57 -23.85 7.60
CA GLU A 219 -1.14 -23.73 7.30
C GLU A 219 -0.72 -22.28 7.13
N GLY A 220 -1.44 -21.54 6.28
CA GLY A 220 -1.24 -20.11 6.01
C GLY A 220 0.12 -19.77 5.46
N TYR A 221 0.70 -18.68 6.01
CA TYR A 221 1.96 -18.07 5.57
C TYR A 221 2.86 -17.78 6.76
N VAL A 222 4.16 -17.69 6.50
CA VAL A 222 5.18 -17.23 7.46
C VAL A 222 5.68 -15.87 6.99
N VAL A 223 5.67 -14.89 7.88
CA VAL A 223 6.10 -13.51 7.58
C VAL A 223 7.20 -13.02 8.52
N GLY A 224 8.09 -12.19 7.97
CA GLY A 224 9.00 -11.34 8.70
C GLY A 224 8.70 -9.88 8.38
N LEU A 225 8.81 -8.99 9.36
CA LEU A 225 8.59 -7.56 9.17
C LEU A 225 9.63 -6.77 9.94
N ASP A 226 10.35 -5.92 9.22
CA ASP A 226 11.36 -5.02 9.76
C ASP A 226 11.01 -3.57 9.44
N ILE A 227 11.28 -2.65 10.37
CA ILE A 227 11.30 -1.20 10.15
C ILE A 227 12.72 -0.69 10.36
N GLU A 228 13.25 0.03 9.37
CA GLU A 228 14.48 0.79 9.47
C GLU A 228 14.14 2.29 9.51
N VAL A 229 14.64 3.00 10.52
CA VAL A 229 14.55 4.45 10.63
C VAL A 229 15.95 5.01 10.54
N LYS A 230 16.23 5.83 9.52
CA LYS A 230 17.50 6.55 9.33
C LYS A 230 17.31 8.01 9.68
N GLU A 231 18.04 8.47 10.70
CA GLU A 231 18.04 9.87 11.13
C GLU A 231 18.94 10.72 10.24
N SER A 232 18.50 11.95 9.96
CA SER A 232 19.33 12.92 9.23
C SER A 232 20.64 13.22 9.98
N LYS A 233 21.74 13.20 9.25
CA LYS A 233 23.08 13.56 9.77
C LYS A 233 23.27 15.08 9.91
N ILE A 234 22.36 15.87 9.34
CA ILE A 234 22.40 17.34 9.37
C ILE A 234 21.78 17.81 10.68
N SER A 235 22.54 18.48 11.53
CA SER A 235 22.12 18.88 12.89
C SER A 235 20.96 19.86 12.94
N CYS A 236 20.72 20.63 11.88
CA CYS A 236 19.62 21.59 11.77
C CYS A 236 18.45 21.10 10.91
N ASP A 237 18.52 19.89 10.35
CA ASP A 237 17.44 19.29 9.56
C ASP A 237 16.34 18.76 10.51
N ALA A 238 15.40 19.64 10.84
CA ALA A 238 14.33 19.31 11.77
C ALA A 238 13.31 18.35 11.17
N LEU A 239 12.75 17.49 12.01
CA LEU A 239 11.61 16.65 11.61
C LEU A 239 10.45 17.56 11.16
N PRO A 240 9.91 17.35 9.94
CA PRO A 240 8.78 18.15 9.47
C PRO A 240 7.54 17.87 10.30
N LYS A 241 6.74 18.90 10.53
CA LYS A 241 5.43 18.77 11.15
C LYS A 241 4.44 18.28 10.10
N ARG A 242 4.36 16.98 9.98
CA ARG A 242 3.54 16.28 8.98
C ARG A 242 2.30 15.68 9.63
N HIS A 243 1.22 15.65 8.88
CA HIS A 243 -0.06 15.05 9.26
C HIS A 243 -0.44 13.96 8.28
N VAL A 244 -1.11 12.94 8.79
CA VAL A 244 -1.68 11.84 8.00
C VAL A 244 -3.14 11.69 8.39
N GLN A 245 -4.04 11.74 7.42
CA GLN A 245 -5.48 11.59 7.64
C GLN A 245 -6.06 10.52 6.73
N PRO A 246 -6.41 9.33 7.28
CA PRO A 246 -7.15 8.32 6.53
C PRO A 246 -8.52 8.85 6.09
N LEU A 247 -8.88 8.60 4.83
CA LEU A 247 -10.17 8.96 4.25
C LEU A 247 -11.06 7.73 4.13
N ILE A 248 -10.59 6.68 3.47
CA ILE A 248 -11.33 5.45 3.24
C ILE A 248 -10.39 4.25 3.32
N ASN A 249 -10.90 3.13 3.81
CA ASN A 249 -10.24 1.83 3.70
C ASN A 249 -11.31 0.74 3.57
N THR A 250 -11.36 0.07 2.42
CA THR A 250 -12.34 -0.98 2.13
C THR A 250 -11.78 -2.40 2.34
N VAL A 251 -10.57 -2.56 2.89
CA VAL A 251 -10.05 -3.87 3.27
C VAL A 251 -10.92 -4.46 4.39
N TYR A 252 -11.44 -5.65 4.16
CA TYR A 252 -12.36 -6.34 5.08
C TYR A 252 -11.62 -7.11 6.18
N TYR A 253 -10.93 -6.38 7.06
CA TYR A 253 -10.11 -6.97 8.13
C TYR A 253 -10.91 -7.85 9.10
N ILE A 254 -12.10 -7.42 9.51
CA ILE A 254 -12.86 -8.07 10.57
C ILE A 254 -14.39 -7.86 10.40
N GLY A 255 -15.12 -8.93 10.08
CA GLY A 255 -16.58 -8.90 10.04
C GLY A 255 -17.21 -8.01 8.96
N GLN A 256 -16.42 -7.46 8.05
CA GLN A 256 -16.88 -6.66 6.92
C GLN A 256 -17.15 -7.56 5.71
N THR A 257 -18.00 -7.08 4.81
CA THR A 257 -18.33 -7.76 3.55
C THR A 257 -17.38 -7.35 2.43
N TYR A 258 -17.38 -8.09 1.32
CA TYR A 258 -16.65 -7.70 0.12
C TYR A 258 -17.13 -6.34 -0.39
N PRO A 259 -16.23 -5.39 -0.70
CA PRO A 259 -16.59 -4.03 -1.09
C PRO A 259 -16.95 -3.93 -2.58
N ASP A 260 -18.14 -4.37 -2.94
CA ASP A 260 -18.72 -4.32 -4.29
C ASP A 260 -19.60 -3.09 -4.53
N ILE A 261 -19.69 -2.18 -3.56
CA ILE A 261 -20.52 -0.96 -3.62
C ILE A 261 -20.26 -0.11 -4.88
N PHE A 262 -19.02 -0.11 -5.38
CA PHE A 262 -18.63 0.66 -6.56
C PHE A 262 -19.37 0.23 -7.84
N ALA A 263 -19.94 -0.96 -7.86
CA ALA A 263 -20.78 -1.43 -8.96
C ALA A 263 -22.16 -0.76 -8.99
N ARG A 264 -22.61 -0.22 -7.85
CA ARG A 264 -23.95 0.34 -7.69
C ARG A 264 -23.96 1.86 -7.60
N LYS A 265 -22.91 2.44 -7.03
CA LYS A 265 -22.81 3.89 -6.84
C LYS A 265 -21.39 4.38 -6.60
N ASP A 266 -21.18 5.66 -6.82
CA ASP A 266 -20.00 6.36 -6.33
C ASP A 266 -19.96 6.36 -4.80
N VAL A 267 -18.77 6.24 -4.23
CA VAL A 267 -18.56 6.40 -2.80
C VAL A 267 -18.00 7.78 -2.52
N ALA A 268 -18.76 8.59 -1.79
CA ALA A 268 -18.34 9.93 -1.39
C ALA A 268 -18.34 10.08 0.13
N MET A 269 -17.37 10.80 0.66
CA MET A 269 -17.26 11.16 2.07
C MET A 269 -16.80 12.60 2.23
N ASP A 270 -17.26 13.22 3.33
CA ASP A 270 -16.74 14.52 3.74
C ASP A 270 -15.58 14.33 4.71
N PHE A 271 -14.60 15.20 4.62
CA PHE A 271 -13.51 15.31 5.59
C PHE A 271 -13.29 16.76 5.97
N GLU A 272 -12.66 16.99 7.11
CA GLU A 272 -12.41 18.34 7.62
C GLU A 272 -10.91 18.53 7.87
N LEU A 273 -10.39 19.65 7.39
CA LEU A 273 -9.05 20.10 7.71
C LEU A 273 -9.13 21.16 8.81
N PRO A 274 -8.51 20.93 9.98
CA PRO A 274 -8.63 21.85 11.13
C PRO A 274 -7.91 23.17 10.92
N ARG A 275 -7.00 23.23 9.96
CA ARG A 275 -6.20 24.39 9.57
C ARG A 275 -5.87 24.35 8.09
N HIS A 276 -5.33 25.46 7.56
CA HIS A 276 -4.75 25.47 6.24
C HIS A 276 -3.62 24.43 6.14
N ALA A 277 -3.74 23.52 5.17
CA ALA A 277 -2.80 22.45 4.93
C ALA A 277 -1.96 22.76 3.70
N LYS A 278 -0.63 22.60 3.83
CA LYS A 278 0.33 22.86 2.74
C LYS A 278 0.80 21.57 2.10
N ASN A 279 1.13 21.62 0.82
CA ASN A 279 1.69 20.48 0.09
C ASN A 279 0.86 19.21 0.27
N VAL A 280 -0.47 19.33 0.21
CA VAL A 280 -1.37 18.20 0.42
C VAL A 280 -1.19 17.20 -0.70
N ARG A 281 -0.95 15.96 -0.33
CA ARG A 281 -0.81 14.81 -1.22
C ARG A 281 -1.88 13.79 -0.87
N LEU A 282 -2.59 13.33 -1.88
CA LEU A 282 -3.46 12.17 -1.79
C LEU A 282 -2.65 10.93 -2.14
N LYS A 283 -2.68 9.93 -1.26
CA LYS A 283 -2.18 8.58 -1.54
C LYS A 283 -3.39 7.68 -1.76
N TYR A 284 -3.40 6.96 -2.88
CA TYR A 284 -4.50 6.10 -3.31
C TYR A 284 -3.98 4.71 -3.67
N ILE A 285 -4.38 3.71 -2.90
CA ILE A 285 -4.02 2.31 -3.10
C ILE A 285 -5.28 1.59 -3.58
N VAL A 286 -5.23 0.94 -4.73
CA VAL A 286 -6.39 0.27 -5.31
C VAL A 286 -6.02 -1.05 -5.96
N THR A 287 -6.86 -2.07 -5.75
CA THR A 287 -6.79 -3.36 -6.45
C THR A 287 -8.20 -3.86 -6.74
N GLY A 288 -8.43 -4.35 -7.97
CA GLY A 288 -9.68 -4.99 -8.36
C GLY A 288 -9.57 -6.52 -8.25
N HIS A 289 -10.61 -7.13 -7.76
CA HIS A 289 -10.70 -8.56 -7.48
C HIS A 289 -11.95 -9.19 -8.09
N GLY A 290 -11.90 -10.47 -8.36
CA GLY A 290 -12.95 -11.24 -9.01
C GLY A 290 -12.33 -12.27 -9.93
N GLY A 291 -11.81 -13.38 -9.36
CA GLY A 291 -10.94 -14.38 -9.97
C GLY A 291 -11.60 -15.28 -11.01
N HIS A 292 -12.64 -14.83 -11.72
CA HIS A 292 -13.32 -15.55 -12.80
C HIS A 292 -13.10 -14.84 -14.14
N SER A 293 -13.35 -15.56 -15.25
CA SER A 293 -13.23 -14.98 -16.58
C SER A 293 -14.19 -13.78 -16.77
N GLY A 294 -13.64 -12.62 -17.12
CA GLY A 294 -14.39 -11.36 -17.25
C GLY A 294 -14.69 -10.64 -15.94
N GLY A 295 -14.16 -11.12 -14.80
CA GLY A 295 -14.29 -10.43 -13.52
C GLY A 295 -13.43 -9.18 -13.42
N ASP A 296 -13.69 -8.36 -12.40
CA ASP A 296 -13.00 -7.07 -12.17
C ASP A 296 -11.48 -7.24 -12.00
N GLU A 297 -11.00 -8.42 -11.66
CA GLU A 297 -9.59 -8.76 -11.62
C GLU A 297 -8.92 -8.75 -13.00
N PHE A 298 -9.64 -9.23 -14.03
CA PHE A 298 -9.10 -9.48 -15.38
C PHE A 298 -9.64 -8.56 -16.46
N VAL A 299 -10.41 -7.54 -16.08
CA VAL A 299 -10.97 -6.55 -17.01
C VAL A 299 -10.58 -5.15 -16.57
N LYS A 300 -10.06 -4.38 -17.51
CA LYS A 300 -9.68 -2.99 -17.30
C LYS A 300 -10.89 -2.15 -16.92
N LYS A 301 -10.84 -1.49 -15.75
CA LYS A 301 -11.88 -0.60 -15.24
C LYS A 301 -11.30 0.76 -14.93
N ARG A 302 -11.99 1.81 -15.36
CA ARG A 302 -11.59 3.19 -15.10
C ARG A 302 -11.88 3.54 -13.64
N ASN A 303 -10.92 4.14 -12.95
CA ASN A 303 -11.06 4.70 -11.62
C ASN A 303 -10.98 6.21 -11.70
N ILE A 304 -11.94 6.90 -11.12
CA ILE A 304 -12.03 8.36 -11.08
C ILE A 304 -12.08 8.79 -9.62
N VAL A 305 -11.14 9.63 -9.21
CA VAL A 305 -11.09 10.21 -7.86
C VAL A 305 -11.26 11.71 -7.96
N SER A 306 -12.15 12.26 -7.14
CA SER A 306 -12.42 13.69 -7.11
C SER A 306 -12.27 14.25 -5.70
N VAL A 307 -11.79 15.49 -5.61
CA VAL A 307 -11.77 16.30 -4.39
C VAL A 307 -12.51 17.60 -4.70
N ASP A 308 -13.48 17.97 -3.87
CA ASP A 308 -14.33 19.16 -4.03
C ASP A 308 -14.98 19.28 -5.43
N GLY A 309 -15.30 18.13 -6.03
CA GLY A 309 -15.91 18.04 -7.35
C GLY A 309 -14.95 18.10 -8.53
N GLU A 310 -13.66 18.36 -8.29
CA GLU A 310 -12.62 18.31 -9.33
C GLU A 310 -12.01 16.91 -9.43
N ASN A 311 -11.91 16.37 -10.65
CA ASN A 311 -11.22 15.10 -10.87
C ASN A 311 -9.71 15.30 -10.70
N VAL A 312 -9.15 14.68 -9.65
CA VAL A 312 -7.72 14.77 -9.31
C VAL A 312 -6.93 13.56 -9.79
N LEU A 313 -7.61 12.42 -10.02
CA LEU A 313 -7.02 11.22 -10.58
C LEU A 313 -8.06 10.52 -11.48
N ASP A 314 -7.63 10.14 -12.67
CA ASP A 314 -8.47 9.48 -13.67
C ASP A 314 -7.61 8.51 -14.47
N PHE A 315 -7.68 7.22 -14.16
CA PHE A 315 -6.79 6.23 -14.71
C PHE A 315 -7.41 4.82 -14.74
N ILE A 316 -6.74 3.90 -15.38
CA ILE A 316 -7.05 2.48 -15.35
C ILE A 316 -5.96 1.79 -14.51
N PRO A 317 -6.27 1.32 -13.29
CA PRO A 317 -5.33 0.57 -12.46
C PRO A 317 -5.09 -0.82 -13.08
N TRP A 318 -3.97 -0.98 -13.77
CA TRP A 318 -3.68 -2.20 -14.53
C TRP A 318 -2.21 -2.57 -14.51
N ARG A 319 -1.94 -3.87 -14.39
CA ARG A 319 -0.60 -4.44 -14.52
C ARG A 319 -0.57 -5.52 -15.59
N ASP A 320 0.41 -5.47 -16.46
CA ASP A 320 0.66 -6.43 -17.53
C ASP A 320 2.05 -7.09 -17.44
N ASP A 321 2.74 -6.86 -16.32
CA ASP A 321 4.07 -7.38 -16.02
C ASP A 321 4.05 -8.63 -15.12
N CYS A 322 2.91 -9.28 -14.92
CA CYS A 322 2.74 -10.37 -13.95
C CYS A 322 3.63 -11.59 -14.24
N ALA A 323 3.95 -11.84 -15.51
CA ALA A 323 4.89 -12.89 -15.89
C ALA A 323 6.30 -12.71 -15.27
N SER A 324 6.70 -11.48 -14.94
CA SER A 324 7.99 -11.20 -14.27
C SER A 324 8.07 -11.77 -12.85
N PHE A 325 6.93 -12.02 -12.21
CA PHE A 325 6.80 -12.63 -10.88
C PHE A 325 6.74 -14.17 -10.91
N ARG A 326 6.81 -14.79 -12.09
CA ARG A 326 6.61 -16.24 -12.27
C ARG A 326 7.46 -17.08 -11.32
N ARG A 327 8.69 -16.68 -11.02
CA ARG A 327 9.60 -17.40 -10.11
C ARG A 327 9.10 -17.53 -8.69
N PHE A 328 8.17 -16.67 -8.25
CA PHE A 328 7.53 -16.72 -6.92
C PHE A 328 6.28 -17.60 -6.91
N ASN A 329 5.83 -18.13 -8.05
CA ASN A 329 4.53 -18.76 -8.21
C ASN A 329 4.63 -20.26 -8.59
N PRO A 330 5.29 -21.11 -7.77
CA PRO A 330 5.44 -22.55 -8.07
C PRO A 330 4.09 -23.28 -8.05
N GLY A 331 3.14 -22.81 -7.24
CA GLY A 331 1.81 -23.42 -7.09
C GLY A 331 0.74 -22.90 -8.07
N THR A 332 1.08 -22.06 -9.04
CA THR A 332 0.11 -21.44 -9.96
C THR A 332 -0.84 -22.43 -10.62
N GLY A 333 -2.08 -22.00 -10.83
CA GLY A 333 -3.06 -22.74 -11.65
C GLY A 333 -2.77 -22.62 -13.15
N VAL A 334 -3.55 -23.34 -13.93
CA VAL A 334 -3.57 -23.23 -15.41
C VAL A 334 -4.80 -22.44 -15.81
N TRP A 335 -4.60 -21.46 -16.70
CA TRP A 335 -5.66 -20.71 -17.34
C TRP A 335 -5.58 -20.94 -18.85
N LEU A 336 -6.70 -21.30 -19.46
CA LEU A 336 -6.76 -21.51 -20.92
C LEU A 336 -7.22 -20.22 -21.60
N ILE A 337 -6.45 -19.76 -22.56
CA ILE A 337 -6.79 -18.62 -23.39
C ILE A 337 -6.80 -18.99 -24.86
N LYS A 338 -7.70 -18.38 -25.63
CA LYS A 338 -7.74 -18.53 -27.05
C LYS A 338 -6.84 -17.51 -27.73
N ARG A 339 -6.01 -17.97 -28.66
CA ARG A 339 -5.11 -17.13 -29.45
C ARG A 339 -5.10 -17.56 -30.90
N LEU A 340 -4.93 -16.59 -31.80
CA LEU A 340 -4.56 -16.86 -33.18
C LEU A 340 -3.07 -17.25 -33.23
N SER A 341 -2.75 -18.37 -33.81
CA SER A 341 -1.39 -18.89 -33.94
C SER A 341 -1.10 -19.23 -35.40
N SER A 342 0.09 -18.88 -35.86
CA SER A 342 0.56 -19.18 -37.18
C SER A 342 1.33 -20.49 -37.19
N TYR A 343 1.19 -21.26 -38.32
CA TYR A 343 1.93 -22.49 -38.52
C TYR A 343 2.25 -22.67 -40.04
N ILE A 344 3.17 -23.55 -40.38
CA ILE A 344 3.46 -23.91 -41.76
C ILE A 344 2.62 -25.13 -42.13
N GLY A 345 1.57 -24.89 -42.90
CA GLY A 345 0.70 -25.93 -43.43
C GLY A 345 1.15 -26.42 -44.82
N LYS A 346 0.29 -27.23 -45.48
CA LYS A 346 0.57 -27.77 -46.79
C LYS A 346 0.67 -26.70 -47.90
N ASN A 347 -0.02 -25.58 -47.72
CA ASN A 347 -0.09 -24.47 -48.69
C ASN A 347 0.81 -23.29 -48.31
N GLY A 348 1.72 -23.46 -47.34
CA GLY A 348 2.56 -22.40 -46.81
C GLY A 348 2.10 -21.90 -45.45
N TYR A 349 2.15 -20.59 -45.22
CA TYR A 349 1.72 -19.98 -43.98
C TYR A 349 0.20 -20.03 -43.83
N GLU A 350 -0.26 -20.59 -42.71
CA GLU A 350 -1.67 -20.69 -42.34
C GLU A 350 -1.85 -20.22 -40.88
N GLU A 351 -3.05 -19.80 -40.53
CA GLU A 351 -3.41 -19.36 -39.18
C GLU A 351 -4.58 -20.19 -38.64
N LYS A 352 -4.56 -20.45 -37.33
CA LYS A 352 -5.66 -21.11 -36.65
C LYS A 352 -5.80 -20.60 -35.21
N GLU A 353 -7.00 -20.63 -34.69
CA GLU A 353 -7.25 -20.43 -33.26
C GLU A 353 -6.81 -21.67 -32.49
N ILE A 354 -6.04 -21.46 -31.44
CA ILE A 354 -5.63 -22.49 -30.47
C ILE A 354 -6.03 -22.12 -29.08
N GLU A 355 -6.17 -23.08 -28.18
CA GLU A 355 -6.18 -22.85 -26.72
C GLU A 355 -4.76 -23.01 -26.22
N GLU A 356 -4.25 -21.95 -25.59
CA GLU A 356 -2.93 -21.91 -24.97
C GLU A 356 -3.03 -21.96 -23.46
N PRO A 357 -2.43 -22.94 -22.77
CA PRO A 357 -2.38 -22.95 -21.32
C PRO A 357 -1.33 -21.98 -20.81
N LEU A 358 -1.74 -21.06 -19.94
CA LEU A 358 -0.87 -20.14 -19.22
C LEU A 358 -0.90 -20.40 -17.71
N GLY A 359 0.18 -20.04 -17.02
CA GLY A 359 0.11 -19.91 -15.56
C GLY A 359 -0.87 -18.81 -15.20
N SER A 360 -1.84 -19.07 -14.35
CA SER A 360 -2.79 -18.04 -13.91
C SER A 360 -2.09 -16.84 -13.26
N SER A 361 -0.91 -17.07 -12.67
CA SER A 361 -0.05 -16.03 -12.12
C SER A 361 0.50 -15.05 -13.17
N ASP A 362 0.52 -15.43 -14.46
CA ASP A 362 1.14 -14.64 -15.52
C ASP A 362 0.13 -13.69 -16.20
N LEU A 363 -1.17 -13.84 -15.88
CA LEU A 363 -2.23 -13.01 -16.43
C LEU A 363 -2.16 -11.58 -15.89
N SER A 364 -2.38 -10.62 -16.76
CA SER A 364 -2.54 -9.20 -16.40
C SER A 364 -3.76 -9.01 -15.49
N ARG A 365 -3.66 -8.09 -14.52
CA ARG A 365 -4.68 -7.87 -13.49
C ARG A 365 -4.88 -6.40 -13.15
N SER A 366 -5.97 -6.13 -12.45
CA SER A 366 -6.33 -4.81 -11.94
C SER A 366 -5.41 -4.36 -10.80
N ASN A 367 -4.24 -3.83 -11.18
CA ASN A 367 -3.20 -3.18 -10.36
C ASN A 367 -2.43 -4.09 -9.39
N TRP A 368 -2.42 -5.40 -9.60
CA TRP A 368 -1.64 -6.32 -8.80
C TRP A 368 -1.17 -7.54 -9.60
N CYS A 369 -0.16 -8.23 -9.09
CA CYS A 369 0.28 -9.54 -9.57
C CYS A 369 0.54 -10.46 -8.39
N PRO A 370 0.32 -11.78 -8.51
CA PRO A 370 0.71 -12.72 -7.45
C PRO A 370 2.20 -12.63 -7.14
N GLY A 371 2.54 -12.17 -5.93
CA GLY A 371 3.91 -11.93 -5.49
C GLY A 371 4.38 -10.48 -5.62
N SER A 372 3.52 -9.55 -6.01
CA SER A 372 3.84 -8.12 -6.04
C SER A 372 3.33 -7.38 -4.81
N ASP A 373 3.95 -6.26 -4.51
CA ASP A 373 3.35 -5.16 -3.75
C ASP A 373 2.51 -4.26 -4.65
N VAL A 374 1.75 -3.36 -4.03
CA VAL A 374 0.95 -2.33 -4.70
C VAL A 374 1.42 -0.97 -4.24
N VAL A 375 2.10 -0.27 -5.13
CA VAL A 375 2.59 1.09 -4.86
C VAL A 375 1.41 2.06 -4.87
N PRO A 376 1.28 2.96 -3.86
CA PRO A 376 0.24 3.98 -3.87
C PRO A 376 0.39 4.94 -5.05
N GLU A 377 -0.70 5.26 -5.73
CA GLU A 377 -0.77 6.43 -6.60
C GLU A 377 -0.67 7.68 -5.73
N GLU A 378 0.19 8.62 -6.12
CA GLU A 378 0.37 9.89 -5.44
C GLU A 378 -0.13 11.05 -6.30
N VAL A 379 -1.04 11.84 -5.74
CA VAL A 379 -1.60 13.02 -6.40
C VAL A 379 -1.31 14.26 -5.56
N MET A 380 -0.63 15.23 -6.16
CA MET A 380 -0.40 16.54 -5.55
C MET A 380 -1.66 17.39 -5.64
N LEU A 381 -2.28 17.67 -4.50
CA LEU A 381 -3.48 18.54 -4.42
C LEU A 381 -3.09 20.02 -4.20
N GLY A 382 -1.82 20.30 -3.87
CA GLY A 382 -1.38 21.64 -3.50
C GLY A 382 -1.82 22.04 -2.09
N ASP A 383 -2.07 23.32 -1.90
CA ASP A 383 -2.51 23.86 -0.60
C ASP A 383 -4.04 23.80 -0.50
N LEU A 384 -4.57 23.24 0.58
CA LEU A 384 -5.99 23.21 0.86
C LEU A 384 -6.32 24.10 2.06
N LYS A 385 -7.47 24.80 1.98
CA LYS A 385 -7.94 25.68 3.07
C LYS A 385 -8.47 24.86 4.24
N ALA A 386 -8.50 25.48 5.42
CA ALA A 386 -9.25 24.90 6.55
C ALA A 386 -10.74 24.82 6.23
N GLY A 387 -11.41 23.80 6.72
CA GLY A 387 -12.83 23.58 6.56
C GLY A 387 -13.20 22.22 5.99
N LYS A 388 -14.44 22.12 5.52
CA LYS A 388 -14.99 20.89 4.95
C LYS A 388 -14.61 20.74 3.49
N HIS A 389 -14.27 19.51 3.14
CA HIS A 389 -13.95 19.06 1.79
C HIS A 389 -14.70 17.77 1.50
N THR A 390 -14.88 17.45 0.23
CA THR A 390 -15.52 16.21 -0.21
C THR A 390 -14.54 15.37 -1.02
N PHE A 391 -14.40 14.11 -0.65
CA PHE A 391 -13.66 13.10 -1.38
C PHE A 391 -14.63 12.12 -2.02
N LYS A 392 -14.42 11.77 -3.30
CA LYS A 392 -15.31 10.87 -4.03
C LYS A 392 -14.52 9.90 -4.92
N ILE A 393 -14.99 8.65 -4.97
CA ILE A 393 -14.46 7.59 -5.85
C ILE A 393 -15.60 7.06 -6.72
N SER A 394 -15.32 6.91 -8.00
CA SER A 394 -16.22 6.30 -8.99
C SER A 394 -15.48 5.23 -9.78
N ILE A 395 -16.09 4.05 -9.93
CA ILE A 395 -15.64 2.97 -10.80
C ILE A 395 -16.84 2.53 -11.65
N PRO A 396 -17.16 3.26 -12.73
CA PRO A 396 -18.44 3.15 -13.42
C PRO A 396 -18.78 1.77 -13.97
N GLU A 397 -17.76 0.94 -14.21
CA GLU A 397 -17.93 -0.38 -14.83
C GLU A 397 -17.65 -1.52 -13.84
N ALA A 398 -17.51 -1.24 -12.53
CA ALA A 398 -17.34 -2.26 -11.50
C ALA A 398 -18.52 -3.24 -11.51
N GLN A 399 -18.28 -4.48 -11.09
CA GLN A 399 -19.26 -5.55 -11.07
C GLN A 399 -19.63 -5.89 -9.62
N GLU A 400 -20.89 -6.30 -9.42
CA GLU A 400 -21.36 -6.76 -8.11
C GLU A 400 -20.87 -8.18 -7.80
N VAL A 401 -20.91 -8.53 -6.53
CA VAL A 401 -20.84 -9.92 -6.08
C VAL A 401 -22.09 -10.65 -6.58
N ASP A 402 -21.89 -11.74 -7.33
CA ASP A 402 -22.96 -12.59 -7.87
C ASP A 402 -22.60 -14.07 -7.67
N GLY A 403 -23.14 -14.68 -6.61
CA GLY A 403 -22.82 -16.05 -6.22
C GLY A 403 -21.32 -16.23 -5.99
N ASP A 404 -20.67 -17.10 -6.78
CA ASP A 404 -19.24 -17.38 -6.69
C ASP A 404 -18.35 -16.30 -7.36
N LYS A 405 -18.96 -15.33 -8.03
CA LYS A 405 -18.26 -14.21 -8.66
C LYS A 405 -18.06 -13.10 -7.63
N LEU A 406 -16.94 -13.18 -6.93
CA LEU A 406 -16.62 -12.27 -5.83
C LEU A 406 -15.96 -10.98 -6.31
N ASN A 407 -16.64 -10.24 -7.21
CA ASN A 407 -16.14 -8.96 -7.71
C ASN A 407 -16.12 -7.92 -6.58
N HIS A 408 -15.00 -7.27 -6.36
CA HIS A 408 -14.87 -6.21 -5.36
C HIS A 408 -13.60 -5.39 -5.56
N TRP A 409 -13.55 -4.20 -4.94
CA TRP A 409 -12.42 -3.29 -5.02
C TRP A 409 -11.88 -2.98 -3.64
N LEU A 410 -10.60 -3.32 -3.40
CA LEU A 410 -9.90 -2.94 -2.19
C LEU A 410 -9.23 -1.58 -2.39
N ILE A 411 -9.73 -0.59 -1.70
CA ILE A 411 -9.25 0.79 -1.78
C ILE A 411 -8.83 1.27 -0.41
N SER A 412 -7.66 1.90 -0.35
CA SER A 412 -7.20 2.64 0.81
C SER A 412 -6.72 4.02 0.34
N ALA A 413 -7.27 5.08 0.94
CA ALA A 413 -6.86 6.43 0.61
C ALA A 413 -6.66 7.27 1.86
N TYR A 414 -5.63 8.11 1.84
CA TYR A 414 -5.30 9.01 2.93
C TYR A 414 -4.59 10.27 2.40
N LEU A 415 -4.72 11.34 3.15
CA LEU A 415 -4.01 12.59 2.90
C LEU A 415 -2.74 12.65 3.73
N VAL A 416 -1.72 13.26 3.16
CA VAL A 416 -0.48 13.66 3.83
C VAL A 416 -0.24 15.13 3.55
N TRP A 417 0.04 15.92 4.58
CA TRP A 417 0.36 17.33 4.41
C TRP A 417 1.33 17.85 5.46
N ASP A 418 1.97 18.97 5.18
CA ASP A 418 2.88 19.68 6.09
C ASP A 418 2.19 20.90 6.72
N GLU A 419 2.60 21.31 7.95
CA GLU A 419 2.16 22.55 8.60
C GLU A 419 2.86 23.78 8.00
#